data_0170e6567677bd20a80a2bf3273e2f62
#
_entry.id   0170e6567677bd20a80a2bf3273e2f62
#
_cell.length_a   1.000
_cell.length_b   1.000
_cell.length_c   1.000
_cell.angle_alpha   90.00
_cell.angle_beta   90.00
_cell.angle_gamma   90.00
#
_symmetry.space_group_name_H-M   'P 1'
#
loop_
_entity.id
_entity.type
_entity.pdbx_description
1 polymer ?
#
loop_
_entity_poly.entity_id
_entity_poly.type
_entity_poly.pdbx_seq_one_letter_code
_entity_poly.pdbx_strand_id
1 'polypeptide(L)'
;MLAASAAGACALALGAAAVSGKEAAASEASSGSNAEEVRYGFLTALSRCSGCGRCVEACREENGLSDDTPDRRRVSSFKRSRGRTFFVSTSCMHCADPSCMKVCPAGAISKDEHGVVKVDSGLCIGCKYCFQACPYEVPQYNSVSMDKCDCCQKAGVKIGEEDPYCVRACKFGALKFGPLDELLEATNGSAVPIADANDPSCLVLGTE
;
A
#
# COMPACT_ATOMS: atom_id res chain seq x y z
N MET A 1 -55.71 -21.74 59.77
CA MET A 1 -56.46 -20.49 59.90
C MET A 1 -55.92 -19.60 58.81
N LEU A 2 -56.53 -19.55 57.66
CA LEU A 2 -57.50 -18.61 57.14
C LEU A 2 -57.14 -17.13 57.32
N ALA A 3 -56.85 -16.48 56.22
CA ALA A 3 -57.49 -15.29 55.63
C ALA A 3 -56.61 -14.78 54.49
N ALA A 4 -57.01 -14.84 53.26
CA ALA A 4 -57.93 -14.02 52.46
C ALA A 4 -57.27 -12.76 51.91
N SER A 5 -57.06 -12.75 50.62
CA SER A 5 -57.39 -11.87 49.52
C SER A 5 -57.29 -10.34 49.71
N ALA A 6 -56.57 -9.71 48.78
CA ALA A 6 -57.04 -8.53 48.04
C ALA A 6 -56.32 -8.39 46.71
N ALA A 7 -57.10 -8.50 45.64
CA ALA A 7 -56.72 -8.19 44.29
C ALA A 7 -56.72 -6.67 44.06
N GLY A 8 -55.63 -6.11 43.63
CA GLY A 8 -55.54 -4.76 43.15
C GLY A 8 -55.27 -4.76 41.65
N ALA A 9 -56.29 -4.48 40.85
CA ALA A 9 -56.17 -4.28 39.43
C ALA A 9 -55.57 -2.89 39.13
N CYS A 10 -54.37 -2.84 38.61
CA CYS A 10 -53.78 -1.61 38.12
C CYS A 10 -53.86 -1.61 36.58
N ALA A 11 -54.73 -0.79 36.06
CA ALA A 11 -54.92 -0.56 34.64
C ALA A 11 -53.69 0.21 34.10
N LEU A 12 -52.90 -0.44 33.28
CA LEU A 12 -51.83 0.20 32.53
C LEU A 12 -52.41 0.78 31.23
N ALA A 13 -52.46 2.10 31.15
CA ALA A 13 -52.74 2.84 29.94
C ALA A 13 -51.55 2.70 28.98
N LEU A 14 -51.76 2.09 27.81
CA LEU A 14 -50.82 2.03 26.70
C LEU A 14 -50.79 3.39 26.01
N GLY A 15 -49.78 4.19 26.30
CA GLY A 15 -49.42 5.36 25.52
C GLY A 15 -48.62 4.94 24.30
N ALA A 16 -49.21 4.96 23.12
CA ALA A 16 -48.52 4.78 21.86
C ALA A 16 -47.69 6.03 21.55
N ALA A 17 -46.38 5.99 21.84
CA ALA A 17 -45.44 6.97 21.34
C ALA A 17 -45.07 6.59 19.91
N ALA A 18 -45.51 7.38 18.95
CA ALA A 18 -45.08 7.31 17.56
C ALA A 18 -43.59 7.69 17.47
N VAL A 19 -42.73 6.68 17.32
CA VAL A 19 -41.32 6.90 16.97
C VAL A 19 -41.28 7.22 15.48
N SER A 20 -41.11 8.52 15.16
CA SER A 20 -40.84 8.98 13.81
C SER A 20 -39.42 8.47 13.42
N GLY A 21 -39.40 7.41 12.66
CA GLY A 21 -38.15 6.87 12.07
C GLY A 21 -37.61 7.87 11.06
N LYS A 22 -36.53 8.54 11.44
CA LYS A 22 -35.71 9.31 10.52
C LYS A 22 -34.89 8.28 9.75
N GLU A 23 -35.30 7.97 8.54
CA GLU A 23 -34.50 7.16 7.61
C GLU A 23 -33.17 7.86 7.39
N ALA A 24 -32.09 7.20 7.85
CA ALA A 24 -30.75 7.58 7.49
C ALA A 24 -30.58 7.25 6.00
N ALA A 25 -30.58 8.29 5.18
CA ALA A 25 -30.18 8.19 3.79
C ALA A 25 -28.76 7.58 3.74
N ALA A 26 -28.66 6.34 3.29
CA ALA A 26 -27.41 5.75 2.87
C ALA A 26 -26.89 6.63 1.73
N SER A 27 -25.78 7.31 1.99
CA SER A 27 -25.02 8.03 0.98
C SER A 27 -24.57 6.98 -0.04
N GLU A 28 -25.23 6.96 -1.18
CA GLU A 28 -24.76 6.24 -2.36
C GLU A 28 -23.40 6.83 -2.73
N ALA A 29 -22.35 6.00 -2.55
CA ALA A 29 -21.03 6.30 -3.06
C ALA A 29 -21.18 6.46 -4.58
N SER A 30 -21.07 7.70 -5.04
CA SER A 30 -21.07 8.05 -6.45
C SER A 30 -19.94 7.26 -7.14
N SER A 31 -20.32 6.31 -7.98
CA SER A 31 -19.48 5.74 -9.01
C SER A 31 -19.19 6.84 -10.03
N GLY A 32 -18.17 7.64 -9.72
CA GLY A 32 -17.67 8.69 -10.61
C GLY A 32 -16.75 8.09 -11.66
N SER A 33 -17.12 8.30 -12.91
CA SER A 33 -16.33 8.36 -14.14
C SER A 33 -15.24 7.30 -14.35
N ASN A 34 -15.44 6.44 -15.37
CA ASN A 34 -14.46 5.62 -16.06
C ASN A 34 -13.36 6.48 -16.75
N ALA A 35 -12.51 7.14 -16.00
CA ALA A 35 -11.14 7.33 -16.39
C ALA A 35 -10.43 6.05 -15.95
N GLU A 36 -9.88 5.26 -16.87
CA GLU A 36 -9.04 4.12 -16.53
C GLU A 36 -7.96 4.63 -15.57
N GLU A 37 -8.04 4.20 -14.32
CA GLU A 37 -7.10 4.59 -13.26
C GLU A 37 -5.75 3.98 -13.63
N VAL A 38 -4.86 4.80 -14.18
CA VAL A 38 -3.54 4.37 -14.63
C VAL A 38 -2.69 3.99 -13.44
N ARG A 39 -2.46 2.70 -13.25
CA ARG A 39 -1.63 2.17 -12.14
C ARG A 39 -0.16 2.27 -12.51
N TYR A 40 0.60 3.03 -11.73
CA TYR A 40 2.05 3.08 -11.81
C TYR A 40 2.70 2.00 -10.94
N GLY A 41 3.82 1.46 -11.42
CA GLY A 41 4.55 0.42 -10.70
C GLY A 41 6.03 0.35 -11.07
N PHE A 42 6.72 -0.59 -10.42
CA PHE A 42 8.13 -0.84 -10.67
C PHE A 42 8.32 -2.13 -11.46
N LEU A 43 9.31 -2.15 -12.35
CA LEU A 43 9.83 -3.34 -13.02
C LEU A 43 11.29 -3.54 -12.64
N THR A 44 11.67 -4.73 -12.17
CA THR A 44 13.05 -5.12 -11.97
C THR A 44 13.47 -6.19 -12.99
N ALA A 45 14.40 -5.85 -13.89
CA ALA A 45 15.03 -6.80 -14.80
C ALA A 45 16.15 -7.54 -14.07
N LEU A 46 15.92 -8.80 -13.68
CA LEU A 46 16.84 -9.61 -12.86
C LEU A 46 18.17 -9.87 -13.54
N SER A 47 18.17 -10.01 -14.88
CA SER A 47 19.39 -10.24 -15.67
C SER A 47 20.33 -9.02 -15.67
N ARG A 48 19.80 -7.82 -15.42
CA ARG A 48 20.56 -6.55 -15.44
C ARG A 48 20.92 -6.06 -14.05
N CYS A 49 20.23 -6.52 -13.00
CA CYS A 49 20.50 -6.10 -11.63
C CYS A 49 21.80 -6.74 -11.11
N SER A 50 22.77 -5.91 -10.77
CA SER A 50 24.07 -6.34 -10.24
C SER A 50 24.12 -6.37 -8.70
N GLY A 51 23.07 -5.95 -8.01
CA GLY A 51 23.05 -5.86 -6.55
C GLY A 51 23.85 -4.69 -5.97
N CYS A 52 24.21 -3.67 -6.77
CA CYS A 52 25.14 -2.61 -6.40
C CYS A 52 24.67 -1.64 -5.29
N GLY A 53 23.42 -1.68 -4.87
CA GLY A 53 22.88 -0.85 -3.78
C GLY A 53 22.55 0.60 -4.13
N ARG A 54 22.96 1.15 -5.28
CA ARG A 54 22.77 2.58 -5.63
C ARG A 54 21.34 3.07 -5.54
N CYS A 55 20.36 2.22 -5.85
CA CYS A 55 18.95 2.55 -5.73
C CYS A 55 18.51 2.71 -4.26
N VAL A 56 19.18 2.03 -3.33
CA VAL A 56 18.97 2.16 -1.88
C VAL A 56 19.59 3.48 -1.40
N GLU A 57 20.85 3.74 -1.77
CA GLU A 57 21.57 4.97 -1.43
C GLU A 57 20.78 6.22 -1.90
N ALA A 58 20.41 6.28 -3.17
CA ALA A 58 19.63 7.39 -3.71
C ALA A 58 18.25 7.52 -3.05
N CYS A 59 17.60 6.41 -2.68
CA CYS A 59 16.34 6.46 -1.96
C CYS A 59 16.52 7.08 -0.57
N ARG A 60 17.60 6.76 0.15
CA ARG A 60 17.90 7.33 1.46
C ARG A 60 18.21 8.81 1.37
N GLU A 61 19.15 9.17 0.52
CA GLU A 61 19.67 10.53 0.35
C GLU A 61 18.57 11.51 -0.03
N GLU A 62 17.86 11.23 -1.13
CA GLU A 62 16.87 12.13 -1.71
C GLU A 62 15.56 12.21 -0.92
N ASN A 63 15.26 11.21 -0.09
CA ASN A 63 14.12 11.25 0.82
C ASN A 63 14.50 11.69 2.24
N GLY A 64 15.76 12.09 2.48
CA GLY A 64 16.23 12.56 3.78
C GLY A 64 16.10 11.53 4.90
N LEU A 65 16.33 10.24 4.60
CA LEU A 65 16.24 9.20 5.61
C LEU A 65 17.49 9.24 6.51
N SER A 66 17.28 9.49 7.80
CA SER A 66 18.35 9.46 8.81
C SER A 66 18.89 8.06 9.05
N ASP A 67 20.06 7.94 9.66
CA ASP A 67 20.74 6.64 9.87
C ASP A 67 19.94 5.67 10.73
N ASP A 68 19.09 6.16 11.61
CA ASP A 68 18.17 5.38 12.44
C ASP A 68 16.85 5.03 11.76
N THR A 69 16.60 5.56 10.56
CA THR A 69 15.40 5.26 9.77
C THR A 69 15.65 4.07 8.86
N PRO A 70 14.82 3.01 8.92
CA PRO A 70 14.97 1.85 8.06
C PRO A 70 14.81 2.18 6.57
N ASP A 71 15.44 1.37 5.73
CA ASP A 71 15.42 1.54 4.29
C ASP A 71 14.00 1.36 3.71
N ARG A 72 13.53 2.33 2.90
CA ARG A 72 12.31 2.20 2.10
C ARG A 72 12.47 1.27 0.90
N ARG A 73 13.70 1.14 0.40
CA ARG A 73 14.06 0.24 -0.71
C ARG A 73 15.15 -0.73 -0.27
N ARG A 74 15.04 -1.97 -0.72
CA ARG A 74 15.98 -3.06 -0.36
C ARG A 74 16.44 -3.78 -1.62
N VAL A 75 17.64 -4.32 -1.59
CA VAL A 75 18.16 -5.24 -2.62
C VAL A 75 18.40 -6.59 -1.97
N SER A 76 17.65 -7.58 -2.43
CA SER A 76 17.77 -8.95 -1.97
C SER A 76 18.45 -9.83 -3.03
N SER A 77 19.16 -10.86 -2.61
CA SER A 77 19.77 -11.85 -3.51
C SER A 77 19.15 -13.22 -3.30
N PHE A 78 19.04 -13.98 -4.40
CA PHE A 78 18.63 -15.38 -4.37
C PHE A 78 19.41 -16.19 -5.39
N LYS A 79 19.56 -17.48 -5.10
CA LYS A 79 20.23 -18.43 -6.00
C LYS A 79 19.22 -19.32 -6.70
N ARG A 80 19.38 -19.51 -8.00
CA ARG A 80 18.63 -20.53 -8.75
C ARG A 80 19.41 -21.85 -8.80
N SER A 81 18.72 -22.91 -9.21
CA SER A 81 19.19 -24.31 -9.22
C SER A 81 20.52 -24.57 -9.94
N ARG A 82 20.97 -23.63 -10.79
CA ARG A 82 22.28 -23.69 -11.48
C ARG A 82 23.39 -22.86 -10.81
N GLY A 83 23.17 -22.43 -9.54
CA GLY A 83 24.18 -21.70 -8.76
C GLY A 83 24.33 -20.21 -9.11
N ARG A 84 23.64 -19.69 -10.13
CA ARG A 84 23.68 -18.26 -10.47
C ARG A 84 22.92 -17.44 -9.40
N THR A 85 23.57 -16.37 -8.91
CA THR A 85 22.95 -15.40 -8.01
C THR A 85 22.24 -14.32 -8.82
N PHE A 86 21.02 -14.04 -8.46
CA PHE A 86 20.21 -12.93 -8.98
C PHE A 86 19.94 -11.93 -7.86
N PHE A 87 19.70 -10.69 -8.25
CA PHE A 87 19.35 -9.61 -7.33
C PHE A 87 18.02 -9.01 -7.74
N VAL A 88 17.20 -8.66 -6.76
CA VAL A 88 15.93 -7.96 -6.96
C VAL A 88 15.88 -6.74 -6.05
N SER A 89 15.49 -5.61 -6.64
CA SER A 89 15.30 -4.36 -5.91
C SER A 89 13.82 -4.17 -5.61
N THR A 90 13.46 -4.11 -4.34
CA THR A 90 12.07 -4.00 -3.88
C THR A 90 11.86 -2.78 -2.99
N SER A 91 10.64 -2.30 -2.96
CA SER A 91 10.15 -1.26 -2.05
C SER A 91 8.68 -1.54 -1.72
N CYS A 92 7.86 -0.53 -1.43
CA CYS A 92 6.42 -0.72 -1.37
C CYS A 92 5.91 -1.25 -2.72
N MET A 93 5.03 -2.24 -2.67
CA MET A 93 4.44 -2.86 -3.86
C MET A 93 3.30 -2.05 -4.45
N HIS A 94 2.83 -0.99 -3.78
CA HIS A 94 1.70 -0.16 -4.19
C HIS A 94 0.52 -0.98 -4.72
N CYS A 95 0.10 -1.97 -3.90
CA CYS A 95 -0.89 -2.98 -4.26
C CYS A 95 -2.20 -2.36 -4.75
N ALA A 96 -2.88 -3.02 -5.70
CA ALA A 96 -4.24 -2.62 -6.10
C ALA A 96 -5.21 -2.79 -4.92
N ASP A 97 -5.04 -3.87 -4.18
CA ASP A 97 -5.83 -4.20 -3.00
C ASP A 97 -4.98 -4.16 -1.71
N PRO A 98 -4.63 -2.95 -1.18
CA PRO A 98 -3.67 -2.82 -0.11
C PRO A 98 -4.26 -3.20 1.25
N SER A 99 -3.93 -4.39 1.77
CA SER A 99 -4.34 -4.83 3.12
C SER A 99 -3.92 -3.85 4.21
N CYS A 100 -2.76 -3.18 4.06
CA CYS A 100 -2.29 -2.17 5.00
C CYS A 100 -3.23 -0.98 5.14
N MET A 101 -3.92 -0.58 4.05
CA MET A 101 -4.92 0.49 4.07
C MET A 101 -6.19 0.03 4.77
N LYS A 102 -6.65 -1.20 4.48
CA LYS A 102 -7.89 -1.76 5.04
C LYS A 102 -7.86 -1.91 6.56
N VAL A 103 -6.70 -2.19 7.13
CA VAL A 103 -6.55 -2.40 8.59
C VAL A 103 -6.20 -1.14 9.36
N CYS A 104 -6.05 0.01 8.70
CA CYS A 104 -5.64 1.24 9.38
C CYS A 104 -6.80 1.89 10.13
N PRO A 105 -6.84 1.84 11.48
CA PRO A 105 -7.96 2.40 12.24
C PRO A 105 -8.00 3.92 12.22
N ALA A 106 -6.86 4.56 11.95
CA ALA A 106 -6.73 6.01 11.86
C ALA A 106 -6.98 6.58 10.45
N GLY A 107 -7.23 5.73 9.44
CA GLY A 107 -7.37 6.17 8.05
C GLY A 107 -6.11 6.85 7.48
N ALA A 108 -4.95 6.64 8.10
CA ALA A 108 -3.71 7.30 7.73
C ALA A 108 -3.09 6.81 6.42
N ILE A 109 -3.63 5.75 5.82
CA ILE A 109 -3.10 5.17 4.57
C ILE A 109 -4.14 5.36 3.48
N SER A 110 -3.73 5.96 2.37
CA SER A 110 -4.58 6.24 1.21
C SER A 110 -3.87 5.82 -0.09
N LYS A 111 -4.63 5.75 -1.17
CA LYS A 111 -4.13 5.56 -2.53
C LYS A 111 -4.47 6.81 -3.35
N ASP A 112 -3.56 7.26 -4.20
CA ASP A 112 -3.80 8.36 -5.13
C ASP A 112 -4.27 7.87 -6.51
N GLU A 113 -4.49 8.83 -7.42
CA GLU A 113 -4.94 8.62 -8.81
C GLU A 113 -3.96 7.80 -9.67
N HIS A 114 -2.70 7.68 -9.25
CA HIS A 114 -1.68 6.85 -9.92
C HIS A 114 -1.52 5.46 -9.29
N GLY A 115 -2.40 5.10 -8.36
CA GLY A 115 -2.33 3.83 -7.64
C GLY A 115 -1.24 3.79 -6.56
N VAL A 116 -0.57 4.91 -6.27
CA VAL A 116 0.48 4.98 -5.25
C VAL A 116 -0.12 5.00 -3.86
N VAL A 117 0.16 3.98 -3.07
CA VAL A 117 -0.27 3.92 -1.67
C VAL A 117 0.64 4.80 -0.82
N LYS A 118 0.06 5.74 -0.07
CA LYS A 118 0.77 6.74 0.75
C LYS A 118 0.38 6.64 2.22
N VAL A 119 1.20 7.24 3.09
CA VAL A 119 0.90 7.40 4.51
C VAL A 119 0.95 8.88 4.89
N ASP A 120 -0.09 9.31 5.60
CA ASP A 120 -0.11 10.58 6.30
C ASP A 120 0.45 10.38 7.71
N SER A 121 1.65 10.91 7.95
CA SER A 121 2.32 10.82 9.25
C SER A 121 1.60 11.60 10.35
N GLY A 122 0.81 12.61 10.00
CA GLY A 122 0.02 13.40 10.96
C GLY A 122 -1.20 12.64 11.51
N LEU A 123 -1.73 11.69 10.74
CA LEU A 123 -2.83 10.83 11.16
C LEU A 123 -2.35 9.50 11.77
N CYS A 124 -1.09 9.12 11.54
CA CYS A 124 -0.58 7.82 11.95
C CYS A 124 -0.37 7.75 13.48
N ILE A 125 -1.07 6.83 14.13
CA ILE A 125 -0.98 6.59 15.59
C ILE A 125 0.07 5.53 15.97
N GLY A 126 0.85 5.00 15.02
CA GLY A 126 1.91 4.02 15.28
C GLY A 126 1.45 2.63 15.75
N CYS A 127 0.18 2.25 15.52
CA CYS A 127 -0.40 0.99 16.04
C CYS A 127 0.17 -0.31 15.44
N LYS A 128 0.92 -0.21 14.33
CA LYS A 128 1.61 -1.32 13.63
C LYS A 128 0.70 -2.36 12.97
N TYR A 129 -0.63 -2.18 12.89
CA TYR A 129 -1.52 -3.12 12.21
C TYR A 129 -1.17 -3.28 10.74
N CYS A 130 -0.77 -2.20 10.06
CA CYS A 130 -0.34 -2.24 8.66
C CYS A 130 0.93 -3.09 8.44
N PHE A 131 1.83 -3.18 9.43
CA PHE A 131 2.99 -4.06 9.36
C PHE A 131 2.55 -5.53 9.39
N GLN A 132 1.67 -5.89 10.32
CA GLN A 132 1.16 -7.26 10.45
C GLN A 132 0.35 -7.71 9.23
N ALA A 133 -0.36 -6.77 8.58
CA ALA A 133 -1.20 -7.06 7.42
C ALA A 133 -0.43 -7.09 6.09
N CYS A 134 0.79 -6.56 6.04
CA CYS A 134 1.56 -6.49 4.81
C CYS A 134 2.33 -7.80 4.55
N PRO A 135 2.02 -8.58 3.51
CA PRO A 135 2.72 -9.83 3.22
C PRO A 135 4.17 -9.62 2.75
N TYR A 136 4.56 -8.36 2.52
CA TYR A 136 5.89 -7.97 2.03
C TYR A 136 6.76 -7.29 3.10
N GLU A 137 6.27 -7.15 4.32
CA GLU A 137 6.97 -6.50 5.44
C GLU A 137 7.50 -5.09 5.11
N VAL A 138 6.72 -4.35 4.31
CA VAL A 138 7.14 -3.03 3.80
C VAL A 138 7.02 -1.91 4.82
N PRO A 139 5.94 -1.79 5.62
CA PRO A 139 5.81 -0.71 6.57
C PRO A 139 6.96 -0.71 7.57
N GLN A 140 7.67 0.41 7.67
CA GLN A 140 8.72 0.62 8.65
C GLN A 140 8.27 1.69 9.66
N TYR A 141 8.96 1.81 10.77
CA TYR A 141 8.60 2.75 11.81
C TYR A 141 9.82 3.52 12.27
N ASN A 142 9.67 4.82 12.38
CA ASN A 142 10.54 5.69 13.14
C ASN A 142 9.94 5.95 14.53
N SER A 143 10.49 6.90 15.29
CA SER A 143 9.99 7.25 16.61
C SER A 143 8.60 7.91 16.63
N VAL A 144 8.08 8.36 15.46
CA VAL A 144 6.87 9.16 15.36
C VAL A 144 5.75 8.40 14.65
N SER A 145 6.02 7.81 13.48
CA SER A 145 5.00 7.26 12.60
C SER A 145 5.51 6.11 11.75
N MET A 146 4.59 5.50 11.01
CA MET A 146 4.94 4.57 9.94
C MET A 146 5.55 5.32 8.76
N ASP A 147 6.59 4.73 8.18
CA ASP A 147 7.24 5.20 6.96
C ASP A 147 7.31 4.10 5.90
N LYS A 148 7.23 4.48 4.64
CA LYS A 148 7.40 3.60 3.48
C LYS A 148 7.60 4.39 2.20
N CYS A 149 7.96 3.71 1.11
CA CYS A 149 8.03 4.30 -0.23
C CYS A 149 6.68 4.94 -0.62
N ASP A 150 6.76 6.15 -1.17
CA ASP A 150 5.68 6.96 -1.74
C ASP A 150 6.00 7.38 -3.19
N CYS A 151 6.89 6.64 -3.86
CA CYS A 151 7.45 6.97 -5.17
C CYS A 151 8.13 8.35 -5.22
N CYS A 152 8.70 8.77 -4.09
CA CYS A 152 9.39 10.05 -3.89
C CYS A 152 8.51 11.29 -4.06
N GLN A 153 7.18 11.18 -3.93
CA GLN A 153 6.27 12.32 -4.04
C GLN A 153 6.53 13.37 -2.96
N LYS A 154 6.81 12.96 -1.71
CA LYS A 154 7.20 13.89 -0.65
C LYS A 154 8.54 14.59 -0.92
N ALA A 155 9.41 13.99 -1.71
CA ALA A 155 10.67 14.58 -2.18
C ALA A 155 10.52 15.39 -3.48
N GLY A 156 9.28 15.66 -3.91
CA GLY A 156 8.96 16.52 -5.03
C GLY A 156 8.81 15.86 -6.40
N VAL A 157 8.97 14.54 -6.49
CA VAL A 157 8.76 13.79 -7.75
C VAL A 157 7.29 13.80 -8.13
N LYS A 158 7.00 14.17 -9.37
CA LYS A 158 5.66 14.14 -9.96
C LYS A 158 5.51 12.88 -10.81
N ILE A 159 4.57 12.02 -10.43
CA ILE A 159 4.30 10.78 -11.14
C ILE A 159 3.82 11.07 -12.56
N GLY A 160 4.39 10.37 -13.55
CA GLY A 160 4.11 10.60 -14.97
C GLY A 160 4.99 11.64 -15.64
N GLU A 161 5.62 12.55 -14.89
CA GLU A 161 6.56 13.54 -15.43
C GLU A 161 8.02 13.12 -15.19
N GLU A 162 8.32 12.49 -14.05
CA GLU A 162 9.68 12.15 -13.63
C GLU A 162 9.75 10.76 -13.01
N ASP A 163 10.87 10.08 -13.23
CA ASP A 163 11.17 8.84 -12.55
C ASP A 163 11.57 9.05 -11.08
N PRO A 164 11.18 8.14 -10.16
CA PRO A 164 11.70 8.13 -8.80
C PRO A 164 13.23 8.05 -8.77
N TYR A 165 13.85 8.67 -7.76
CA TYR A 165 15.31 8.77 -7.64
C TYR A 165 16.04 7.42 -7.72
N CYS A 166 15.45 6.35 -7.16
CA CYS A 166 16.02 5.01 -7.24
C CYS A 166 16.10 4.46 -8.67
N VAL A 167 15.17 4.85 -9.55
CA VAL A 167 15.19 4.50 -10.98
C VAL A 167 16.29 5.28 -11.70
N ARG A 168 16.34 6.60 -11.48
CA ARG A 168 17.36 7.49 -12.05
C ARG A 168 18.78 7.07 -11.64
N ALA A 169 18.98 6.56 -10.44
CA ALA A 169 20.26 6.06 -9.95
C ALA A 169 20.68 4.70 -10.52
N CYS A 170 19.78 3.98 -11.20
CA CYS A 170 20.04 2.64 -11.70
C CYS A 170 20.87 2.67 -13.00
N LYS A 171 22.19 2.66 -12.90
CA LYS A 171 23.13 2.71 -14.05
C LYS A 171 22.96 1.58 -15.07
N PHE A 172 22.43 0.44 -14.64
CA PHE A 172 22.25 -0.72 -15.51
C PHE A 172 20.86 -0.75 -16.16
N GLY A 173 19.98 0.21 -15.87
CA GLY A 173 18.59 0.23 -16.32
C GLY A 173 17.85 -1.05 -15.93
N ALA A 174 18.24 -1.64 -14.81
CA ALA A 174 17.58 -2.84 -14.26
C ALA A 174 16.27 -2.51 -13.57
N LEU A 175 16.13 -1.28 -13.05
CA LEU A 175 14.92 -0.79 -12.40
C LEU A 175 14.24 0.22 -13.29
N LYS A 176 12.94 0.04 -13.53
CA LYS A 176 12.09 0.97 -14.28
C LYS A 176 10.85 1.31 -13.47
N PHE A 177 10.21 2.41 -13.80
CA PHE A 177 8.94 2.85 -13.23
C PHE A 177 8.06 3.42 -14.34
N GLY A 178 6.77 3.20 -14.25
CA GLY A 178 5.80 3.69 -15.26
C GLY A 178 4.44 3.05 -15.10
N PRO A 179 3.49 3.36 -16.00
CA PRO A 179 2.23 2.64 -16.12
C PRO A 179 2.48 1.13 -16.25
N LEU A 180 1.73 0.31 -15.50
CA LEU A 180 1.94 -1.15 -15.49
C LEU A 180 1.70 -1.81 -16.84
N ASP A 181 0.69 -1.37 -17.56
CA ASP A 181 0.36 -1.82 -18.92
C ASP A 181 1.51 -1.53 -19.89
N GLU A 182 2.07 -0.33 -19.88
CA GLU A 182 3.23 0.03 -20.70
C GLU A 182 4.47 -0.80 -20.34
N LEU A 183 4.70 -1.06 -19.04
CA LEU A 183 5.81 -1.91 -18.60
C LEU A 183 5.64 -3.36 -19.06
N LEU A 184 4.40 -3.88 -19.08
CA LEU A 184 4.08 -5.21 -19.60
C LEU A 184 4.26 -5.27 -21.11
N GLU A 185 3.76 -4.28 -21.85
CA GLU A 185 3.94 -4.17 -23.30
C GLU A 185 5.42 -4.08 -23.70
N ALA A 186 6.20 -3.24 -23.01
CA ALA A 186 7.64 -3.09 -23.25
C ALA A 186 8.46 -4.36 -23.03
N THR A 187 7.86 -5.35 -22.35
CA THR A 187 8.47 -6.67 -22.11
C THR A 187 7.81 -7.78 -22.92
N ASN A 188 6.94 -7.44 -23.90
CA ASN A 188 6.14 -8.40 -24.66
C ASN A 188 5.37 -9.40 -23.76
N GLY A 189 4.86 -8.93 -22.62
CA GLY A 189 4.17 -9.75 -21.63
C GLY A 189 5.04 -10.75 -20.86
N SER A 190 6.39 -10.67 -20.99
CA SER A 190 7.30 -11.58 -20.28
C SER A 190 7.58 -11.18 -18.83
N ALA A 191 7.22 -9.95 -18.43
CA ALA A 191 7.27 -9.55 -17.04
C ALA A 191 6.09 -10.16 -16.27
N VAL A 192 6.36 -10.59 -15.03
CA VAL A 192 5.34 -11.18 -14.15
C VAL A 192 5.28 -10.42 -12.83
N PRO A 193 4.14 -10.42 -12.13
CA PRO A 193 4.08 -9.87 -10.79
C PRO A 193 5.13 -10.51 -9.87
N ILE A 194 5.72 -9.73 -8.98
CA ILE A 194 6.75 -10.21 -8.05
C ILE A 194 6.20 -11.24 -7.05
N ALA A 195 4.89 -11.21 -6.81
CA ALA A 195 4.17 -12.11 -5.92
C ALA A 195 2.65 -12.03 -6.21
N ASP A 196 1.86 -12.91 -5.62
CA ASP A 196 0.43 -13.02 -5.90
C ASP A 196 -0.46 -12.26 -4.90
N ALA A 197 0.04 -11.98 -3.69
CA ALA A 197 -0.79 -11.38 -2.64
C ALA A 197 -1.08 -9.90 -2.90
N ASN A 198 -2.32 -9.46 -2.67
CA ASN A 198 -2.76 -8.06 -2.72
C ASN A 198 -2.62 -7.36 -4.10
N ASP A 199 -2.44 -8.09 -5.18
CA ASP A 199 -2.23 -7.56 -6.53
C ASP A 199 -1.18 -6.44 -6.58
N PRO A 200 0.13 -6.78 -6.48
CA PRO A 200 1.21 -5.81 -6.40
C PRO A 200 1.45 -5.10 -7.73
N SER A 201 1.74 -3.79 -7.68
CA SER A 201 2.20 -3.00 -8.82
C SER A 201 3.72 -3.09 -9.00
N CYS A 202 4.29 -4.27 -8.77
CA CYS A 202 5.71 -4.55 -8.96
C CYS A 202 5.91 -5.80 -9.81
N LEU A 203 6.68 -5.63 -10.88
CA LEU A 203 6.96 -6.67 -11.87
C LEU A 203 8.42 -7.11 -11.81
N VAL A 204 8.68 -8.35 -12.20
CA VAL A 204 10.01 -8.89 -12.42
C VAL A 204 10.14 -9.46 -13.84
N LEU A 205 11.29 -9.27 -14.46
CA LEU A 205 11.62 -9.77 -15.77
C LEU A 205 12.88 -10.66 -15.72
N GLY A 206 12.87 -11.77 -16.42
CA GLY A 206 14.02 -12.68 -16.52
C GLY A 206 14.00 -13.80 -15.49
N THR A 207 12.84 -14.38 -15.28
CA THR A 207 12.62 -15.54 -14.38
C THR A 207 12.83 -16.89 -15.06
N GLU A 208 13.15 -16.93 -16.36
CA GLU A 208 13.43 -18.19 -17.08
C GLU A 208 14.82 -18.76 -16.81
#